data_c5a1c0473e52acc4ffba1e4d55a0750e
#
_entry.id   c5a1c0473e52acc4ffba1e4d55a0750e
#
_cell.length_a   1.000
_cell.length_b   1.000
_cell.length_c   1.000
_cell.angle_alpha   90.00
_cell.angle_beta   90.00
_cell.angle_gamma   90.00
#
_symmetry.space_group_name_H-M   'P 1'
#
loop_
_entity.id
_entity.type
_entity.pdbx_description
1 polymer ?
#
loop_
_entity_poly.entity_id
_entity_poly.type
_entity_poly.pdbx_seq_one_letter_code
_entity_poly.pdbx_strand_id
1 'polypeptide(L)'
;MKEIEQLDQVMKKLRSPNGCPWDREQTHKSLNECLLGEVAEYMDAAEDGDDHAMREELGDLLMQIVLNAAIAEERGAFTLKDVAADVTEKMIRRHPHVFGDEAVQNSQDVIKLWEKVKKEEKKERKSVLDGIPRHVALSQAEKMQKKAAKLGFDWSKQEDIIEKIQEELDELKAELENGNEKQIDSESGDLLFAVINFIRFRKRHAEDVLADTNAKFSRRFRFVEANMSQNATIDEMEKLWQQAKENEEK
;
A
#
# COMPACT_ATOMS: atom_id res chain seq x y z
N MET A 1 19.25 -11.62 21.11
CA MET A 1 18.51 -10.51 20.53
C MET A 1 18.58 -9.26 21.40
N LYS A 2 19.80 -9.04 21.90
CA LYS A 2 20.13 -7.91 22.77
C LYS A 2 19.86 -6.55 22.11
N GLU A 3 20.03 -6.47 20.80
CA GLU A 3 19.89 -5.24 20.00
C GLU A 3 18.42 -4.79 19.94
N ILE A 4 17.47 -5.71 19.78
CA ILE A 4 16.03 -5.38 19.76
C ILE A 4 15.56 -4.95 21.16
N GLU A 5 16.06 -5.61 22.21
CA GLU A 5 15.80 -5.20 23.59
C GLU A 5 16.38 -3.81 23.90
N GLN A 6 17.55 -3.51 23.34
CA GLN A 6 18.17 -2.21 23.46
C GLN A 6 17.36 -1.13 22.73
N LEU A 7 16.87 -1.42 21.52
CA LEU A 7 16.01 -0.50 20.77
C LEU A 7 14.69 -0.23 21.55
N ASP A 8 14.06 -1.26 22.12
CA ASP A 8 12.87 -1.11 22.96
C ASP A 8 13.13 -0.17 24.17
N GLN A 9 14.28 -0.34 24.84
CA GLN A 9 14.67 0.52 25.94
C GLN A 9 14.90 1.97 25.49
N VAL A 10 15.50 2.18 24.30
CA VAL A 10 15.69 3.51 23.72
C VAL A 10 14.36 4.18 23.46
N MET A 11 13.39 3.51 22.80
CA MET A 11 12.08 4.06 22.54
C MET A 11 11.32 4.40 23.84
N LYS A 12 11.34 3.53 24.82
CA LYS A 12 10.76 3.80 26.15
C LYS A 12 11.44 4.98 26.85
N LYS A 13 12.75 5.15 26.68
CA LYS A 13 13.47 6.31 27.21
C LYS A 13 13.07 7.61 26.52
N LEU A 14 12.94 7.61 25.20
CA LEU A 14 12.49 8.78 24.43
C LEU A 14 11.08 9.21 24.87
N ARG A 15 10.20 8.27 25.15
CA ARG A 15 8.83 8.54 25.62
C ARG A 15 8.70 8.80 27.13
N SER A 16 9.77 8.64 27.91
CA SER A 16 9.72 8.91 29.36
C SER A 16 9.45 10.38 29.69
N PRO A 17 9.03 10.74 30.90
CA PRO A 17 8.75 12.15 31.30
C PRO A 17 9.89 13.13 31.02
N ASN A 18 11.14 12.65 31.06
CA ASN A 18 12.35 13.42 30.77
C ASN A 18 12.92 13.08 29.38
N GLY A 19 12.17 12.44 28.51
CA GLY A 19 12.56 12.10 27.16
C GLY A 19 12.29 13.19 26.13
N CYS A 20 12.13 12.80 24.88
CA CYS A 20 11.89 13.71 23.77
C CYS A 20 10.42 14.20 23.78
N PRO A 21 10.16 15.51 23.77
CA PRO A 21 8.79 16.04 23.73
C PRO A 21 8.00 15.57 22.51
N TRP A 22 8.64 15.54 21.34
CA TRP A 22 8.00 15.09 20.09
C TRP A 22 7.57 13.63 20.14
N ASP A 23 8.45 12.72 20.60
CA ASP A 23 8.12 11.30 20.73
C ASP A 23 6.98 11.05 21.71
N ARG A 24 6.92 11.84 22.78
CA ARG A 24 5.85 11.75 23.81
C ARG A 24 4.48 12.15 23.29
N GLU A 25 4.41 13.06 22.32
CA GLU A 25 3.16 13.52 21.72
C GLU A 25 2.63 12.51 20.68
N GLN A 26 3.48 11.58 20.21
CA GLN A 26 3.07 10.63 19.19
C GLN A 26 2.00 9.65 19.69
N THR A 27 1.09 9.34 18.78
CA THR A 27 0.01 8.37 18.94
C THR A 27 0.09 7.35 17.81
N HIS A 28 -0.58 6.19 17.95
CA HIS A 28 -0.70 5.24 16.84
C HIS A 28 -1.22 5.88 15.55
N LYS A 29 -2.09 6.88 15.66
CA LYS A 29 -2.66 7.56 14.49
C LYS A 29 -1.68 8.53 13.84
N SER A 30 -0.94 9.32 14.65
CA SER A 30 0.03 10.27 14.11
C SER A 30 1.21 9.59 13.41
N LEU A 31 1.56 8.37 13.84
CA LEU A 31 2.64 7.58 13.25
C LEU A 31 2.27 6.87 11.93
N ASN A 32 0.99 6.89 11.52
CA ASN A 32 0.59 6.20 10.28
C ASN A 32 1.27 6.77 9.04
N GLU A 33 1.45 8.08 8.97
CA GLU A 33 2.12 8.76 7.84
C GLU A 33 3.59 8.36 7.75
N CYS A 34 4.30 8.38 8.89
CA CYS A 34 5.69 7.93 8.96
C CYS A 34 5.82 6.46 8.54
N LEU A 35 4.98 5.59 9.12
CA LEU A 35 5.00 4.15 8.79
C LEU A 35 4.78 3.89 7.28
N LEU A 36 3.92 4.66 6.62
CA LEU A 36 3.71 4.56 5.17
C LEU A 36 4.90 5.11 4.39
N GLY A 37 5.58 6.16 4.90
CA GLY A 37 6.81 6.70 4.33
C GLY A 37 7.91 5.65 4.30
N GLU A 38 8.24 5.06 5.46
CA GLU A 38 9.27 4.02 5.58
C GLU A 38 8.98 2.79 4.68
N VAL A 39 7.70 2.43 4.53
CA VAL A 39 7.31 1.35 3.59
C VAL A 39 7.62 1.74 2.15
N ALA A 40 7.34 2.99 1.74
CA ALA A 40 7.61 3.46 0.38
C ALA A 40 9.13 3.54 0.12
N GLU A 41 9.91 4.09 1.06
CA GLU A 41 11.36 4.18 0.96
C GLU A 41 12.03 2.80 0.89
N TYR A 42 11.54 1.84 1.68
CA TYR A 42 11.97 0.44 1.54
C TYR A 42 11.65 -0.15 0.15
N MET A 43 10.48 0.16 -0.41
CA MET A 43 10.10 -0.34 -1.74
C MET A 43 11.00 0.25 -2.83
N ASP A 44 11.32 1.54 -2.76
CA ASP A 44 12.23 2.21 -3.69
C ASP A 44 13.65 1.61 -3.59
N ALA A 45 14.17 1.45 -2.36
CA ALA A 45 15.48 0.83 -2.13
C ALA A 45 15.56 -0.62 -2.65
N ALA A 46 14.46 -1.38 -2.51
CA ALA A 46 14.37 -2.75 -3.00
C ALA A 46 14.31 -2.82 -4.53
N GLU A 47 13.64 -1.87 -5.21
CA GLU A 47 13.60 -1.76 -6.66
C GLU A 47 14.97 -1.38 -7.24
N ASP A 48 15.67 -0.47 -6.58
CA ASP A 48 17.03 -0.05 -6.94
C ASP A 48 18.10 -1.11 -6.63
N GLY A 49 17.78 -2.13 -5.82
CA GLY A 49 18.70 -3.17 -5.39
C GLY A 49 19.78 -2.65 -4.42
N ASP A 50 19.52 -1.58 -3.69
CA ASP A 50 20.44 -0.99 -2.73
C ASP A 50 20.31 -1.66 -1.36
N ASP A 51 21.18 -2.65 -1.09
CA ASP A 51 21.23 -3.36 0.19
C ASP A 51 21.47 -2.45 1.40
N HIS A 52 22.16 -1.33 1.22
CA HIS A 52 22.44 -0.39 2.30
C HIS A 52 21.16 0.39 2.66
N ALA A 53 20.50 0.96 1.66
CA ALA A 53 19.23 1.65 1.85
C ALA A 53 18.15 0.69 2.38
N MET A 54 17.99 -0.51 1.78
CA MET A 54 17.05 -1.52 2.31
C MET A 54 17.27 -1.83 3.78
N ARG A 55 18.52 -1.89 4.25
CA ARG A 55 18.82 -2.15 5.66
C ARG A 55 18.45 -0.98 6.55
N GLU A 56 18.62 0.25 6.07
CA GLU A 56 18.25 1.49 6.77
C GLU A 56 16.73 1.52 6.95
N GLU A 57 15.98 1.39 5.87
CA GLU A 57 14.51 1.45 5.89
C GLU A 57 13.86 0.30 6.68
N LEU A 58 14.45 -0.91 6.64
CA LEU A 58 14.03 -2.00 7.54
C LEU A 58 14.29 -1.67 9.01
N GLY A 59 15.34 -0.91 9.31
CA GLY A 59 15.63 -0.39 10.65
C GLY A 59 14.55 0.59 11.10
N ASP A 60 14.12 1.51 10.23
CA ASP A 60 13.10 2.51 10.52
C ASP A 60 11.71 1.87 10.63
N LEU A 61 11.38 0.90 9.79
CA LEU A 61 10.18 0.07 9.97
C LEU A 61 10.18 -0.69 11.31
N LEU A 62 11.32 -1.25 11.72
CA LEU A 62 11.45 -1.90 13.02
C LEU A 62 11.29 -0.88 14.15
N MET A 63 11.87 0.31 14.04
CA MET A 63 11.69 1.42 14.98
C MET A 63 10.21 1.79 15.10
N GLN A 64 9.48 1.93 14.00
CA GLN A 64 8.03 2.20 14.03
C GLN A 64 7.23 1.12 14.77
N ILE A 65 7.60 -0.15 14.59
CA ILE A 65 6.95 -1.26 15.32
C ILE A 65 7.22 -1.14 16.82
N VAL A 66 8.48 -0.91 17.21
CA VAL A 66 8.88 -0.82 18.62
C VAL A 66 8.24 0.41 19.28
N LEU A 67 8.21 1.56 18.61
CA LEU A 67 7.59 2.79 19.12
C LEU A 67 6.08 2.61 19.32
N ASN A 68 5.39 1.99 18.37
CA ASN A 68 3.97 1.66 18.52
C ASN A 68 3.72 0.68 19.67
N ALA A 69 4.60 -0.31 19.88
CA ALA A 69 4.50 -1.22 21.01
C ALA A 69 4.71 -0.48 22.35
N ALA A 70 5.66 0.46 22.43
CA ALA A 70 5.88 1.29 23.60
C ALA A 70 4.65 2.14 23.95
N ILE A 71 4.00 2.76 22.96
CA ILE A 71 2.75 3.50 23.14
C ILE A 71 1.62 2.60 23.68
N ALA A 72 1.54 1.36 23.21
CA ALA A 72 0.54 0.41 23.68
C ALA A 72 0.82 -0.05 25.12
N GLU A 73 2.08 -0.28 25.47
CA GLU A 73 2.52 -0.69 26.81
C GLU A 73 2.24 0.39 27.87
N GLU A 74 2.42 1.69 27.54
CA GLU A 74 2.11 2.81 28.43
C GLU A 74 0.66 2.80 28.93
N ARG A 75 -0.26 2.29 28.14
CA ARG A 75 -1.69 2.15 28.51
C ARG A 75 -2.07 0.73 28.93
N GLY A 76 -1.09 -0.17 29.11
CA GLY A 76 -1.30 -1.55 29.58
C GLY A 76 -2.01 -2.45 28.56
N ALA A 77 -1.94 -2.14 27.23
CA ALA A 77 -2.66 -2.91 26.22
C ALA A 77 -1.87 -4.15 25.77
N PHE A 78 -0.66 -3.98 25.29
CA PHE A 78 0.27 -5.06 24.88
C PHE A 78 1.72 -4.53 24.83
N THR A 79 2.67 -5.45 24.79
CA THR A 79 4.11 -5.17 24.72
C THR A 79 4.72 -5.60 23.40
N LEU A 80 5.95 -5.21 23.10
CA LEU A 80 6.71 -5.71 21.95
C LEU A 80 6.84 -7.25 21.98
N LYS A 81 6.97 -7.82 23.18
CA LYS A 81 7.02 -9.28 23.37
C LYS A 81 5.73 -9.96 22.90
N ASP A 82 4.57 -9.38 23.22
CA ASP A 82 3.28 -9.92 22.79
C ASP A 82 3.14 -9.84 21.26
N VAL A 83 3.56 -8.74 20.64
CA VAL A 83 3.59 -8.59 19.17
C VAL A 83 4.42 -9.70 18.52
N ALA A 84 5.63 -9.96 19.06
CA ALA A 84 6.51 -11.01 18.55
C ALA A 84 5.94 -12.41 18.79
N ALA A 85 5.34 -12.67 19.96
CA ALA A 85 4.72 -13.95 20.29
C ALA A 85 3.53 -14.25 19.38
N ASP A 86 2.62 -13.30 19.19
CA ASP A 86 1.42 -13.44 18.36
C ASP A 86 1.77 -13.73 16.89
N VAL A 87 2.76 -13.02 16.32
CA VAL A 87 3.16 -13.28 14.94
C VAL A 87 3.87 -14.62 14.79
N THR A 88 4.67 -15.02 15.77
CA THR A 88 5.35 -16.32 15.79
C THR A 88 4.34 -17.47 15.82
N GLU A 89 3.39 -17.43 16.75
CA GLU A 89 2.33 -18.43 16.82
C GLU A 89 1.52 -18.50 15.53
N LYS A 90 1.15 -17.34 14.99
CA LYS A 90 0.45 -17.25 13.71
C LYS A 90 1.25 -17.89 12.57
N MET A 91 2.58 -17.69 12.49
CA MET A 91 3.42 -18.26 11.43
C MET A 91 3.51 -19.78 11.59
N ILE A 92 3.72 -20.29 12.79
CA ILE A 92 3.73 -21.74 13.08
C ILE A 92 2.40 -22.37 12.65
N ARG A 93 1.28 -21.81 13.09
CA ARG A 93 -0.06 -22.34 12.79
C ARG A 93 -0.39 -22.32 11.29
N ARG A 94 0.10 -21.30 10.55
CA ARG A 94 -0.16 -21.16 9.11
C ARG A 94 0.76 -21.97 8.21
N HIS A 95 1.80 -22.57 8.78
CA HIS A 95 2.76 -23.40 8.03
C HIS A 95 2.83 -24.84 8.58
N PRO A 96 1.68 -25.56 8.64
CA PRO A 96 1.65 -26.93 9.17
C PRO A 96 2.47 -27.91 8.32
N HIS A 97 2.85 -27.54 7.11
CA HIS A 97 3.78 -28.29 6.27
C HIS A 97 5.26 -28.12 6.67
N VAL A 98 5.59 -27.17 7.53
CA VAL A 98 6.94 -26.93 8.07
C VAL A 98 7.03 -27.32 9.54
N PHE A 99 5.97 -27.01 10.31
CA PHE A 99 5.95 -27.19 11.78
C PHE A 99 5.02 -28.33 12.24
N GLY A 100 4.37 -29.05 11.33
CA GLY A 100 3.47 -30.17 11.57
C GLY A 100 3.65 -31.26 10.52
N ASP A 101 2.61 -32.06 10.26
CA ASP A 101 2.66 -33.28 9.44
C ASP A 101 2.01 -33.12 8.05
N GLU A 102 1.57 -31.93 7.67
CA GLU A 102 0.94 -31.69 6.36
C GLU A 102 1.98 -31.72 5.24
N ALA A 103 1.71 -32.47 4.18
CA ALA A 103 2.61 -32.57 3.00
C ALA A 103 2.16 -31.61 1.90
N VAL A 104 3.12 -30.90 1.28
CA VAL A 104 2.93 -30.05 0.11
C VAL A 104 3.98 -30.38 -0.94
N GLN A 105 3.64 -30.26 -2.22
CA GLN A 105 4.55 -30.61 -3.33
C GLN A 105 5.10 -29.36 -4.04
N ASN A 106 4.40 -28.24 -3.95
CA ASN A 106 4.76 -27.00 -4.64
C ASN A 106 4.16 -25.77 -3.94
N SER A 107 4.54 -24.56 -4.39
CA SER A 107 4.07 -23.29 -3.83
C SER A 107 2.55 -23.08 -3.95
N GLN A 108 1.90 -23.67 -4.96
CA GLN A 108 0.45 -23.55 -5.11
C GLN A 108 -0.29 -24.35 -4.03
N ASP A 109 0.23 -25.50 -3.63
CA ASP A 109 -0.34 -26.29 -2.53
C ASP A 109 -0.19 -25.55 -1.20
N VAL A 110 0.94 -24.87 -0.99
CA VAL A 110 1.14 -23.97 0.17
C VAL A 110 0.10 -22.87 0.20
N ILE A 111 -0.16 -22.20 -0.93
CA ILE A 111 -1.15 -21.13 -1.02
C ILE A 111 -2.55 -21.66 -0.67
N LYS A 112 -2.95 -22.82 -1.21
CA LYS A 112 -4.25 -23.45 -0.89
C LYS A 112 -4.37 -23.79 0.59
N LEU A 113 -3.34 -24.39 1.17
CA LEU A 113 -3.29 -24.73 2.58
C LEU A 113 -3.41 -23.48 3.46
N TRP A 114 -2.69 -22.43 3.11
CA TRP A 114 -2.73 -21.15 3.81
C TRP A 114 -4.12 -20.48 3.73
N GLU A 115 -4.77 -20.55 2.55
CA GLU A 115 -6.15 -20.05 2.39
C GLU A 115 -7.15 -20.85 3.24
N LYS A 116 -6.98 -22.18 3.32
CA LYS A 116 -7.79 -23.05 4.19
C LYS A 116 -7.67 -22.63 5.66
N VAL A 117 -6.44 -22.53 6.17
CA VAL A 117 -6.19 -22.14 7.57
C VAL A 117 -6.74 -20.74 7.85
N LYS A 118 -6.50 -19.76 6.95
CA LYS A 118 -7.06 -18.41 7.08
C LYS A 118 -8.58 -18.37 7.06
N LYS A 119 -9.23 -19.26 6.33
CA LYS A 119 -10.71 -19.37 6.30
C LYS A 119 -11.23 -19.89 7.64
N GLU A 120 -10.55 -20.84 8.25
CA GLU A 120 -10.90 -21.37 9.58
C GLU A 120 -10.75 -20.32 10.68
N GLU A 121 -9.65 -19.55 10.66
CA GLU A 121 -9.44 -18.43 11.60
C GLU A 121 -10.51 -17.34 11.50
N LYS A 122 -11.24 -17.25 10.40
CA LYS A 122 -12.16 -16.16 10.07
C LYS A 122 -13.62 -16.60 9.99
N LYS A 123 -13.98 -17.72 10.60
CA LYS A 123 -15.35 -18.30 10.56
C LYS A 123 -16.44 -17.33 11.02
N GLU A 124 -16.13 -16.37 11.88
CA GLU A 124 -17.09 -15.39 12.40
C GLU A 124 -17.38 -14.20 11.46
N ARG A 125 -16.68 -14.11 10.33
CA ARG A 125 -16.88 -12.99 9.39
C ARG A 125 -18.23 -13.14 8.67
N LYS A 126 -19.00 -12.05 8.67
CA LYS A 126 -20.32 -11.97 8.01
C LYS A 126 -20.20 -11.67 6.51
N SER A 127 -19.11 -11.01 6.10
CA SER A 127 -18.83 -10.67 4.71
C SER A 127 -17.41 -11.07 4.31
N VAL A 128 -17.23 -11.42 3.05
CA VAL A 128 -15.88 -11.60 2.45
C VAL A 128 -15.07 -10.31 2.49
N LEU A 129 -15.72 -9.16 2.57
CA LEU A 129 -15.09 -7.84 2.63
C LEU A 129 -14.59 -7.48 4.04
N ASP A 130 -15.03 -8.22 5.09
CA ASP A 130 -14.62 -7.94 6.46
C ASP A 130 -13.09 -8.05 6.61
N GLY A 131 -12.52 -7.04 7.30
CA GLY A 131 -11.09 -6.97 7.61
C GLY A 131 -10.20 -6.67 6.42
N ILE A 132 -10.72 -6.01 5.38
CA ILE A 132 -9.91 -5.33 4.38
C ILE A 132 -9.44 -4.00 4.97
N PRO A 133 -8.13 -3.70 4.94
CA PRO A 133 -7.60 -2.42 5.42
C PRO A 133 -8.20 -1.23 4.66
N ARG A 134 -8.41 -0.09 5.37
CA ARG A 134 -9.10 1.08 4.80
C ARG A 134 -8.17 2.22 4.38
N HIS A 135 -6.90 2.20 4.81
CA HIS A 135 -6.03 3.38 4.68
C HIS A 135 -5.21 3.44 3.38
N VAL A 136 -5.14 2.36 2.61
CA VAL A 136 -4.45 2.34 1.31
C VAL A 136 -5.52 2.09 0.24
N ALA A 137 -6.09 3.17 -0.30
CA ALA A 137 -7.31 3.11 -1.09
C ALA A 137 -7.20 2.28 -2.37
N LEU A 138 -6.10 2.40 -3.13
CA LEU A 138 -5.89 1.60 -4.35
C LEU A 138 -5.82 0.10 -4.00
N SER A 139 -4.97 -0.26 -3.04
CA SER A 139 -4.85 -1.64 -2.55
C SER A 139 -6.15 -2.16 -1.92
N GLN A 140 -6.94 -1.29 -1.26
CA GLN A 140 -8.24 -1.65 -0.73
C GLN A 140 -9.22 -2.02 -1.85
N ALA A 141 -9.36 -1.16 -2.86
CA ALA A 141 -10.24 -1.39 -4.02
C ALA A 141 -9.88 -2.72 -4.72
N GLU A 142 -8.61 -2.92 -5.02
CA GLU A 142 -8.12 -4.16 -5.63
C GLU A 142 -8.44 -5.41 -4.79
N LYS A 143 -8.26 -5.34 -3.45
CA LYS A 143 -8.59 -6.45 -2.55
C LYS A 143 -10.10 -6.73 -2.47
N MET A 144 -10.92 -5.68 -2.50
CA MET A 144 -12.39 -5.82 -2.56
C MET A 144 -12.81 -6.55 -3.83
N GLN A 145 -12.34 -6.09 -4.98
CA GLN A 145 -12.63 -6.68 -6.29
C GLN A 145 -12.13 -8.13 -6.40
N LYS A 146 -10.88 -8.42 -5.95
CA LYS A 146 -10.35 -9.79 -5.90
C LYS A 146 -11.22 -10.74 -5.07
N LYS A 147 -11.79 -10.26 -3.97
CA LYS A 147 -12.66 -11.08 -3.12
C LYS A 147 -14.05 -11.28 -3.72
N ALA A 148 -14.61 -10.27 -4.37
CA ALA A 148 -15.86 -10.38 -5.11
C ALA A 148 -15.71 -11.37 -6.28
N ALA A 149 -14.62 -11.28 -7.05
CA ALA A 149 -14.30 -12.19 -8.15
C ALA A 149 -14.25 -13.67 -7.70
N LYS A 150 -13.69 -13.96 -6.51
CA LYS A 150 -13.66 -15.33 -5.95
C LYS A 150 -15.05 -15.90 -5.65
N LEU A 151 -16.09 -15.08 -5.56
CA LEU A 151 -17.48 -15.49 -5.42
C LEU A 151 -18.21 -15.59 -6.76
N GLY A 152 -17.53 -15.33 -7.88
CA GLY A 152 -18.11 -15.31 -9.21
C GLY A 152 -18.65 -13.93 -9.64
N PHE A 153 -18.48 -12.89 -8.80
CA PHE A 153 -18.82 -11.52 -9.15
C PHE A 153 -17.62 -10.85 -9.82
N ASP A 154 -17.43 -11.16 -11.11
CA ASP A 154 -16.35 -10.63 -11.94
C ASP A 154 -16.81 -10.50 -13.39
N TRP A 155 -16.08 -9.71 -14.15
CA TRP A 155 -16.26 -9.52 -15.58
C TRP A 155 -15.81 -10.76 -16.36
N SER A 156 -16.48 -11.03 -17.49
CA SER A 156 -16.08 -12.14 -18.39
C SER A 156 -15.02 -11.74 -19.40
N LYS A 157 -14.96 -10.46 -19.79
CA LYS A 157 -13.99 -9.92 -20.77
C LYS A 157 -13.52 -8.53 -20.33
N GLN A 158 -12.32 -8.17 -20.81
CA GLN A 158 -11.76 -6.85 -20.54
C GLN A 158 -12.52 -5.71 -21.25
N GLU A 159 -13.16 -6.01 -22.39
CA GLU A 159 -13.96 -5.05 -23.16
C GLU A 159 -15.14 -4.54 -22.34
N ASP A 160 -15.81 -5.40 -21.60
CA ASP A 160 -16.93 -5.02 -20.72
C ASP A 160 -16.47 -4.03 -19.61
N ILE A 161 -15.22 -4.16 -19.16
CA ILE A 161 -14.64 -3.22 -18.14
C ILE A 161 -14.36 -1.87 -18.80
N ILE A 162 -13.88 -1.85 -20.05
CA ILE A 162 -13.65 -0.61 -20.80
C ILE A 162 -14.98 0.12 -21.05
N GLU A 163 -16.04 -0.60 -21.39
CA GLU A 163 -17.38 -0.01 -21.51
C GLU A 163 -17.84 0.61 -20.19
N LYS A 164 -17.58 -0.06 -19.05
CA LYS A 164 -17.90 0.52 -17.73
C LYS A 164 -17.06 1.76 -17.40
N ILE A 165 -15.77 1.79 -17.76
CA ILE A 165 -14.93 2.99 -17.60
C ILE A 165 -15.50 4.16 -18.41
N GLN A 166 -15.99 3.88 -19.64
CA GLN A 166 -16.62 4.91 -20.48
C GLN A 166 -17.95 5.40 -19.88
N GLU A 167 -18.74 4.51 -19.30
CA GLU A 167 -19.98 4.83 -18.59
C GLU A 167 -19.69 5.79 -17.42
N GLU A 168 -18.75 5.46 -16.51
CA GLU A 168 -18.38 6.31 -15.39
C GLU A 168 -17.82 7.68 -15.84
N LEU A 169 -17.08 7.70 -16.95
CA LEU A 169 -16.57 8.96 -17.52
C LEU A 169 -17.73 9.83 -18.05
N ASP A 170 -18.76 9.24 -18.65
CA ASP A 170 -19.89 9.99 -19.18
C ASP A 170 -20.83 10.46 -18.04
N GLU A 171 -20.97 9.69 -16.95
CA GLU A 171 -21.66 10.11 -15.73
C GLU A 171 -20.94 11.28 -15.06
N LEU A 172 -19.62 11.22 -14.93
CA LEU A 172 -18.79 12.33 -14.41
C LEU A 172 -18.97 13.61 -15.27
N LYS A 173 -18.99 13.51 -16.59
CA LYS A 173 -19.22 14.67 -17.48
C LYS A 173 -20.61 15.28 -17.25
N ALA A 174 -21.64 14.45 -17.11
CA ALA A 174 -22.99 14.92 -16.84
C ALA A 174 -23.08 15.67 -15.52
N GLU A 175 -22.40 15.18 -14.46
CA GLU A 175 -22.40 15.88 -13.17
C GLU A 175 -21.57 17.16 -13.18
N LEU A 176 -20.51 17.26 -14.00
CA LEU A 176 -19.79 18.50 -14.22
C LEU A 176 -20.68 19.58 -14.86
N GLU A 177 -21.56 19.20 -15.80
CA GLU A 177 -22.54 20.12 -16.39
C GLU A 177 -23.63 20.55 -15.39
N ASN A 178 -24.02 19.63 -14.48
CA ASN A 178 -25.02 19.90 -13.42
C ASN A 178 -24.45 20.76 -12.28
N GLY A 179 -23.12 20.81 -12.11
CA GLY A 179 -22.46 21.56 -11.03
C GLY A 179 -22.68 20.97 -9.64
N ASN A 180 -22.88 19.67 -9.51
CA ASN A 180 -23.09 18.98 -8.25
C ASN A 180 -21.77 18.39 -7.72
N GLU A 181 -21.01 19.18 -6.95
CA GLU A 181 -19.70 18.81 -6.42
C GLU A 181 -19.67 17.44 -5.72
N LYS A 182 -20.69 17.11 -4.95
CA LYS A 182 -20.75 15.82 -4.25
C LYS A 182 -20.90 14.63 -5.21
N GLN A 183 -21.62 14.79 -6.29
CA GLN A 183 -21.78 13.76 -7.31
C GLN A 183 -20.51 13.70 -8.20
N ILE A 184 -19.90 14.83 -8.52
CA ILE A 184 -18.59 14.89 -9.20
C ILE A 184 -17.54 14.07 -8.44
N ASP A 185 -17.46 14.24 -7.11
CA ASP A 185 -16.56 13.43 -6.26
C ASP A 185 -16.92 11.94 -6.30
N SER A 186 -18.22 11.60 -6.28
CA SER A 186 -18.69 10.22 -6.35
C SER A 186 -18.29 9.56 -7.67
N GLU A 187 -18.64 10.16 -8.80
CA GLU A 187 -18.36 9.62 -10.13
C GLU A 187 -16.84 9.56 -10.42
N SER A 188 -16.07 10.53 -9.88
CA SER A 188 -14.61 10.46 -9.93
C SER A 188 -14.06 9.23 -9.18
N GLY A 189 -14.65 8.89 -8.05
CA GLY A 189 -14.32 7.69 -7.28
C GLY A 189 -14.69 6.41 -8.03
N ASP A 190 -15.86 6.36 -8.66
CA ASP A 190 -16.35 5.21 -9.41
C ASP A 190 -15.53 4.96 -10.68
N LEU A 191 -15.14 6.03 -11.39
CA LEU A 191 -14.20 5.97 -12.51
C LEU A 191 -12.85 5.39 -12.07
N LEU A 192 -12.27 5.88 -10.96
CA LEU A 192 -11.03 5.33 -10.40
C LEU A 192 -11.18 3.84 -10.06
N PHE A 193 -12.28 3.46 -9.43
CA PHE A 193 -12.57 2.08 -9.06
C PHE A 193 -12.68 1.15 -10.27
N ALA A 194 -13.30 1.62 -11.38
CA ALA A 194 -13.39 0.90 -12.64
C ALA A 194 -12.01 0.73 -13.31
N VAL A 195 -11.16 1.76 -13.29
CA VAL A 195 -9.78 1.68 -13.80
C VAL A 195 -8.94 0.68 -12.99
N ILE A 196 -9.04 0.69 -11.66
CA ILE A 196 -8.36 -0.29 -10.80
C ILE A 196 -8.83 -1.71 -11.14
N ASN A 197 -10.12 -1.88 -11.42
CA ASN A 197 -10.68 -3.18 -11.80
C ASN A 197 -10.09 -3.69 -13.13
N PHE A 198 -9.92 -2.82 -14.11
CA PHE A 198 -9.25 -3.16 -15.36
C PHE A 198 -7.81 -3.64 -15.14
N ILE A 199 -7.04 -2.91 -14.33
CA ILE A 199 -5.65 -3.27 -13.98
C ILE A 199 -5.60 -4.63 -13.29
N ARG A 200 -6.46 -4.85 -12.28
CA ARG A 200 -6.60 -6.11 -11.56
C ARG A 200 -6.98 -7.27 -12.49
N PHE A 201 -7.94 -7.07 -13.40
CA PHE A 201 -8.37 -8.10 -14.35
C PHE A 201 -7.20 -8.57 -15.22
N ARG A 202 -6.29 -7.67 -15.58
CA ARG A 202 -5.04 -7.97 -16.28
C ARG A 202 -3.96 -8.58 -15.39
N LYS A 203 -4.27 -8.93 -14.15
CA LYS A 203 -3.34 -9.53 -13.16
C LYS A 203 -2.14 -8.63 -12.84
N ARG A 204 -2.35 -7.31 -12.87
CA ARG A 204 -1.38 -6.30 -12.43
C ARG A 204 -1.86 -5.67 -11.13
N HIS A 205 -0.97 -4.97 -10.44
CA HIS A 205 -1.27 -4.20 -9.23
C HIS A 205 -1.43 -2.72 -9.59
N ALA A 206 -2.44 -2.07 -9.02
CA ALA A 206 -2.72 -0.68 -9.32
C ALA A 206 -1.62 0.27 -8.81
N GLU A 207 -1.04 -0.04 -7.65
CA GLU A 207 0.11 0.70 -7.09
C GLU A 207 1.29 0.67 -8.05
N ASP A 208 1.70 -0.52 -8.53
CA ASP A 208 2.85 -0.67 -9.44
C ASP A 208 2.64 0.11 -10.76
N VAL A 209 1.44 -0.02 -11.35
CA VAL A 209 1.11 0.64 -12.61
C VAL A 209 1.12 2.17 -12.47
N LEU A 210 0.67 2.69 -11.33
CA LEU A 210 0.70 4.12 -11.05
C LEU A 210 2.13 4.59 -10.70
N ALA A 211 2.91 3.79 -9.98
CA ALA A 211 4.31 4.07 -9.68
C ALA A 211 5.15 4.21 -10.95
N ASP A 212 5.01 3.28 -11.92
CA ASP A 212 5.64 3.38 -13.24
C ASP A 212 5.31 4.71 -13.95
N THR A 213 4.05 5.15 -13.83
CA THR A 213 3.59 6.42 -14.42
C THR A 213 4.19 7.63 -13.70
N ASN A 214 4.26 7.58 -12.37
CA ASN A 214 4.88 8.63 -11.55
C ASN A 214 6.38 8.75 -11.86
N ALA A 215 7.10 7.64 -11.95
CA ALA A 215 8.51 7.61 -12.33
C ALA A 215 8.73 8.21 -13.72
N LYS A 216 7.90 7.83 -14.70
CA LYS A 216 7.91 8.42 -16.05
C LYS A 216 7.65 9.92 -16.04
N PHE A 217 6.65 10.39 -15.29
CA PHE A 217 6.36 11.80 -15.12
C PHE A 217 7.56 12.54 -14.51
N SER A 218 8.13 12.01 -13.44
CA SER A 218 9.27 12.60 -12.72
C SER A 218 10.48 12.76 -13.65
N ARG A 219 10.84 11.72 -14.43
CA ARG A 219 11.95 11.81 -15.40
C ARG A 219 11.73 12.91 -16.43
N ARG A 220 10.54 12.97 -17.02
CA ARG A 220 10.20 13.97 -18.04
C ARG A 220 10.17 15.38 -17.45
N PHE A 221 9.59 15.53 -16.27
CA PHE A 221 9.50 16.83 -15.62
C PHE A 221 10.87 17.37 -15.20
N ARG A 222 11.78 16.51 -14.71
CA ARG A 222 13.18 16.90 -14.46
C ARG A 222 13.89 17.40 -15.72
N PHE A 223 13.58 16.85 -16.90
CA PHE A 223 14.09 17.36 -18.15
C PHE A 223 13.52 18.77 -18.44
N VAL A 224 12.23 18.99 -18.19
CA VAL A 224 11.61 20.33 -18.31
C VAL A 224 12.28 21.32 -17.38
N GLU A 225 12.42 20.99 -16.11
CA GLU A 225 13.06 21.86 -15.08
C GLU A 225 14.50 22.22 -15.47
N ALA A 226 15.26 21.26 -15.98
CA ALA A 226 16.66 21.48 -16.35
C ALA A 226 16.84 22.37 -17.60
N ASN A 227 15.81 22.50 -18.44
CA ASN A 227 15.88 23.20 -19.73
C ASN A 227 14.97 24.43 -19.81
N MET A 228 14.10 24.66 -18.85
CA MET A 228 13.19 25.82 -18.86
C MET A 228 13.91 27.10 -18.39
N SER A 229 13.47 28.25 -18.90
CA SER A 229 13.89 29.55 -18.43
C SER A 229 13.24 29.91 -17.08
N GLN A 230 13.80 30.87 -16.34
CA GLN A 230 13.28 31.28 -15.02
C GLN A 230 11.82 31.80 -15.07
N ASN A 231 11.34 32.25 -16.22
CA ASN A 231 9.98 32.74 -16.46
C ASN A 231 9.30 31.98 -17.60
N ALA A 232 9.55 30.67 -17.71
CA ALA A 232 8.97 29.84 -18.76
C ALA A 232 7.44 29.89 -18.74
N THR A 233 6.85 30.07 -19.89
CA THR A 233 5.41 29.95 -20.10
C THR A 233 4.97 28.49 -20.12
N ILE A 234 3.68 28.23 -19.94
CA ILE A 234 3.13 26.88 -20.05
C ILE A 234 3.41 26.26 -21.45
N ASP A 235 3.36 27.08 -22.51
CA ASP A 235 3.62 26.63 -23.88
C ASP A 235 5.09 26.24 -24.09
N GLU A 236 6.03 26.92 -23.41
CA GLU A 236 7.46 26.55 -23.43
C GLU A 236 7.71 25.26 -22.66
N MET A 237 7.08 25.10 -21.48
CA MET A 237 7.17 23.87 -20.71
C MET A 237 6.55 22.68 -21.46
N GLU A 238 5.42 22.88 -22.15
CA GLU A 238 4.80 21.83 -22.96
C GLU A 238 5.69 21.40 -24.14
N LYS A 239 6.38 22.33 -24.80
CA LYS A 239 7.36 21.98 -25.86
C LYS A 239 8.50 21.14 -25.30
N LEU A 240 9.03 21.52 -24.15
CA LEU A 240 10.08 20.74 -23.47
C LEU A 240 9.58 19.35 -23.05
N TRP A 241 8.34 19.26 -22.60
CA TRP A 241 7.69 17.99 -22.28
C TRP A 241 7.58 17.07 -23.50
N GLN A 242 7.21 17.59 -24.67
CA GLN A 242 7.18 16.80 -25.90
C GLN A 242 8.60 16.34 -26.31
N GLN A 243 9.62 17.20 -26.17
CA GLN A 243 11.01 16.80 -26.39
C GLN A 243 11.47 15.69 -25.43
N ALA A 244 11.07 15.76 -24.17
CA ALA A 244 11.36 14.70 -23.19
C ALA A 244 10.78 13.36 -23.63
N LYS A 245 9.54 13.34 -24.15
CA LYS A 245 8.89 12.13 -24.69
C LYS A 245 9.65 11.56 -25.89
N GLU A 246 10.02 12.41 -26.85
CA GLU A 246 10.76 12.00 -28.05
C GLU A 246 12.16 11.43 -27.72
N ASN A 247 12.78 11.90 -26.66
CA ASN A 247 14.09 11.41 -26.21
C ASN A 247 14.01 10.03 -25.56
N GLU A 248 12.86 9.64 -24.97
CA GLU A 248 12.64 8.30 -24.41
C GLU A 248 12.29 7.24 -25.46
N GLU A 249 11.83 7.65 -26.65
CA GLU A 249 11.47 6.74 -27.76
C GLU A 249 12.66 6.36 -28.66
N LYS A 250 13.83 6.97 -28.45
CA LYS A 250 15.08 6.70 -29.18
C LYS A 250 16.00 5.77 -28.44
#